data_3232924cd0f9d057a9a7614a5863d512
#
_entry.id   3232924cd0f9d057a9a7614a5863d512
#
_cell.length_a   1.000
_cell.length_b   1.000
_cell.length_c   1.000
_cell.angle_alpha   90.00
_cell.angle_beta   90.00
_cell.angle_gamma   90.00
#
_symmetry.space_group_name_H-M   'P 1'
#
loop_
_entity.id
_entity.type
_entity.pdbx_description
1 polymer ?
#
loop_
_entity_poly.entity_id
_entity_poly.type
_entity_poly.pdbx_seq_one_letter_code
_entity_poly.pdbx_strand_id
1 'polypeptide(L)'
;QSYDIKTITPPENILNVDLPLITASVMGYLGNLEYQVVLDVGGDERGVVVLGYLREYLGDSRVYFVVNTKRPFTESSEQIVQVVRRIEERSGIKVNYLINNTNLGSETTVDLIEDSEIVISKASEILNIPIAFTVTAQTDTLISKFNIFRIKRFLKKREELS
;
A
#
# COMPACT_ATOMS: atom_id res chain seq x y z
N GLN A 1 10.94 -15.69 14.54
CA GLN A 1 10.23 -14.88 15.56
C GLN A 1 8.82 -14.70 15.05
N SER A 2 7.81 -15.23 15.76
CA SER A 2 6.42 -14.85 15.53
C SER A 2 6.21 -13.48 16.18
N TYR A 3 5.71 -12.53 15.40
CA TYR A 3 5.21 -11.28 15.96
C TYR A 3 3.81 -11.55 16.49
N ASP A 4 3.49 -11.06 17.69
CA ASP A 4 2.15 -11.18 18.26
C ASP A 4 1.21 -10.15 17.60
N ILE A 5 0.94 -10.38 16.31
CA ILE A 5 0.05 -9.55 15.49
C ILE A 5 -1.18 -10.38 15.19
N LYS A 6 -2.33 -9.92 15.68
CA LYS A 6 -3.61 -10.52 15.33
C LYS A 6 -3.98 -10.15 13.89
N THR A 7 -4.19 -11.15 13.05
CA THR A 7 -4.61 -10.96 11.66
C THR A 7 -6.07 -11.35 11.47
N ILE A 8 -6.80 -10.56 10.70
CA ILE A 8 -8.16 -10.85 10.26
C ILE A 8 -8.14 -10.90 8.74
N THR A 9 -8.44 -12.06 8.19
CA THR A 9 -8.55 -12.28 6.74
C THR A 9 -9.97 -12.65 6.37
N PRO A 10 -10.46 -12.29 5.18
CA PRO A 10 -11.73 -12.82 4.67
C PRO A 10 -11.72 -14.35 4.66
N PRO A 11 -12.84 -15.01 4.95
CA PRO A 11 -12.94 -16.47 4.85
C PRO A 11 -12.65 -16.95 3.43
N GLU A 12 -11.87 -18.03 3.27
CA GLU A 12 -11.42 -18.55 1.97
C GLU A 12 -12.57 -18.96 1.02
N ASN A 13 -13.70 -19.39 1.58
CA ASN A 13 -14.88 -19.79 0.83
C ASN A 13 -15.67 -18.64 0.20
N ILE A 14 -15.26 -17.38 0.42
CA ILE A 14 -15.98 -16.19 -0.02
C ILE A 14 -15.14 -15.39 -1.05
N LEU A 15 -13.99 -15.89 -1.47
CA LEU A 15 -13.14 -15.28 -2.48
C LEU A 15 -13.82 -15.08 -3.84
N ASN A 16 -14.96 -15.73 -4.09
CA ASN A 16 -15.73 -15.65 -5.33
C ASN A 16 -16.97 -14.76 -5.23
N VAL A 17 -17.18 -14.05 -4.13
CA VAL A 17 -18.31 -13.11 -3.98
C VAL A 17 -17.83 -11.72 -4.35
N ASP A 18 -18.53 -11.05 -5.26
CA ASP A 18 -18.21 -9.70 -5.74
C ASP A 18 -18.42 -8.58 -4.70
N LEU A 19 -18.81 -8.93 -3.49
CA LEU A 19 -19.00 -7.97 -2.39
C LEU A 19 -17.82 -8.03 -1.42
N PRO A 20 -17.25 -6.86 -1.05
CA PRO A 20 -16.24 -6.79 -0.02
C PRO A 20 -16.84 -7.22 1.33
N LEU A 21 -16.39 -8.33 1.85
CA LEU A 21 -16.81 -8.81 3.17
C LEU A 21 -16.03 -8.08 4.25
N ILE A 22 -16.64 -7.01 4.73
CA ILE A 22 -16.21 -6.34 5.95
C ILE A 22 -16.95 -7.04 7.09
N THR A 23 -16.21 -7.83 7.85
CA THR A 23 -16.79 -8.54 8.98
C THR A 23 -17.07 -7.58 10.15
N ALA A 24 -18.08 -7.86 10.93
CA ALA A 24 -18.38 -7.08 12.15
C ALA A 24 -17.17 -6.98 13.09
N SER A 25 -16.28 -7.96 13.07
CA SER A 25 -15.02 -7.93 13.82
C SER A 25 -14.08 -6.82 13.37
N VAL A 26 -13.94 -6.53 12.06
CA VAL A 26 -13.12 -5.42 11.57
C VAL A 26 -13.64 -4.10 12.12
N MET A 27 -14.96 -3.89 12.07
CA MET A 27 -15.60 -2.69 12.58
C MET A 27 -15.42 -2.53 14.09
N GLY A 28 -15.48 -3.65 14.84
CA GLY A 28 -15.23 -3.66 16.28
C GLY A 28 -13.80 -3.23 16.65
N TYR A 29 -12.80 -3.62 15.85
CA TYR A 29 -11.41 -3.20 16.07
C TYR A 29 -11.19 -1.73 15.67
N LEU A 30 -11.79 -1.27 14.57
CA LEU A 30 -11.68 0.13 14.14
C LEU A 30 -12.34 1.10 15.14
N GLY A 31 -13.39 0.68 15.79
CA GLY A 31 -14.09 1.48 16.82
C GLY A 31 -13.44 1.45 18.21
N ASN A 32 -12.41 0.62 18.43
CA ASN A 32 -11.77 0.47 19.74
C ASN A 32 -10.37 1.11 19.75
N LEU A 33 -10.22 2.20 20.49
CA LEU A 33 -8.97 2.97 20.62
C LEU A 33 -7.83 2.23 21.34
N GLU A 34 -8.08 1.08 21.94
CA GLU A 34 -7.03 0.25 22.54
C GLU A 34 -6.17 -0.47 21.49
N TYR A 35 -6.65 -0.55 20.24
CA TYR A 35 -5.94 -1.23 19.17
C TYR A 35 -5.34 -0.24 18.17
N GLN A 36 -4.13 -0.56 17.74
CA GLN A 36 -3.57 0.02 16.54
C GLN A 36 -3.89 -0.92 15.37
N VAL A 37 -4.72 -0.44 14.44
CA VAL A 37 -5.20 -1.24 13.32
C VAL A 37 -4.46 -0.83 12.04
N VAL A 38 -3.97 -1.81 11.29
CA VAL A 38 -3.44 -1.63 9.94
C VAL A 38 -4.35 -2.35 8.97
N LEU A 39 -4.90 -1.61 8.01
CA LEU A 39 -5.71 -2.16 6.93
C LEU A 39 -4.84 -2.30 5.68
N ASP A 40 -4.70 -3.54 5.18
CA ASP A 40 -4.14 -3.82 3.87
C ASP A 40 -5.29 -3.90 2.85
N VAL A 41 -5.40 -2.89 2.01
CA VAL A 41 -6.51 -2.72 1.06
C VAL A 41 -5.96 -2.76 -0.36
N GLY A 42 -6.57 -3.59 -1.21
CA GLY A 42 -6.21 -3.65 -2.63
C GLY A 42 -6.34 -2.30 -3.34
N GLY A 43 -5.41 -2.00 -4.24
CA GLY A 43 -5.44 -0.77 -5.06
C GLY A 43 -6.41 -0.82 -6.23
N ASP A 44 -7.24 -1.85 -6.34
CA ASP A 44 -8.23 -2.06 -7.38
C ASP A 44 -9.61 -1.46 -7.04
N GLU A 45 -10.57 -1.64 -7.92
CA GLU A 45 -11.94 -1.14 -7.72
C GLU A 45 -12.62 -1.73 -6.47
N ARG A 46 -12.31 -2.97 -6.10
CA ARG A 46 -12.86 -3.62 -4.91
C ARG A 46 -12.34 -2.96 -3.64
N GLY A 47 -11.04 -2.66 -3.59
CA GLY A 47 -10.43 -1.94 -2.48
C GLY A 47 -11.01 -0.53 -2.29
N VAL A 48 -11.27 0.18 -3.38
CA VAL A 48 -11.92 1.51 -3.34
C VAL A 48 -13.31 1.44 -2.72
N VAL A 49 -14.10 0.41 -3.06
CA VAL A 49 -15.43 0.18 -2.46
C VAL A 49 -15.32 -0.11 -0.97
N VAL A 50 -14.34 -0.94 -0.56
CA VAL A 50 -14.08 -1.21 0.87
C VAL A 50 -13.75 0.07 1.63
N LEU A 51 -12.86 0.90 1.08
CA LEU A 51 -12.49 2.19 1.69
C LEU A 51 -13.70 3.11 1.84
N GLY A 52 -14.53 3.23 0.80
CA GLY A 52 -15.75 4.04 0.83
C GLY A 52 -16.72 3.59 1.92
N TYR A 53 -16.85 2.28 2.10
CA TYR A 53 -17.71 1.70 3.14
C TYR A 53 -17.17 1.97 4.55
N LEU A 54 -15.85 1.92 4.72
CA LEU A 54 -15.18 2.14 6.01
C LEU A 54 -14.99 3.63 6.35
N ARG A 55 -15.32 4.55 5.45
CA ARG A 55 -15.00 5.97 5.57
C ARG A 55 -15.34 6.57 6.93
N GLU A 56 -16.51 6.24 7.49
CA GLU A 56 -16.95 6.79 8.78
C GLU A 56 -16.15 6.28 9.98
N TYR A 57 -15.46 5.14 9.82
CA TYR A 57 -14.62 4.53 10.86
C TYR A 57 -13.15 4.94 10.75
N LEU A 58 -12.76 5.59 9.65
CA LEU A 58 -11.36 5.92 9.35
C LEU A 58 -10.96 7.35 9.75
N GLY A 59 -11.82 8.12 10.36
CA GLY A 59 -11.64 9.50 10.86
C GLY A 59 -10.20 10.05 10.80
N ASP A 60 -9.42 9.85 11.87
CA ASP A 60 -8.03 10.33 12.00
C ASP A 60 -6.99 9.35 11.44
N SER A 61 -7.40 8.36 10.66
CA SER A 61 -6.49 7.36 10.08
C SER A 61 -5.55 8.00 9.07
N ARG A 62 -4.33 7.46 8.99
CA ARG A 62 -3.35 7.84 7.95
C ARG A 62 -3.47 6.88 6.78
N VAL A 63 -3.71 7.42 5.61
CA VAL A 63 -3.86 6.65 4.37
C VAL A 63 -2.59 6.75 3.55
N TYR A 64 -1.96 5.62 3.30
CA TYR A 64 -0.74 5.49 2.50
C TYR A 64 -1.08 4.85 1.16
N PHE A 65 -0.71 5.51 0.08
CA PHE A 65 -0.76 4.91 -1.24
C PHE A 65 0.60 4.31 -1.58
N VAL A 66 0.63 2.98 -1.70
CA VAL A 66 1.86 2.22 -1.96
C VAL A 66 2.06 2.07 -3.47
N VAL A 67 3.13 2.68 -3.98
CA VAL A 67 3.46 2.75 -5.40
C VAL A 67 4.55 1.74 -5.75
N ASN A 68 4.36 0.99 -6.84
CA ASN A 68 5.41 0.27 -7.52
C ASN A 68 5.39 0.67 -9.01
N THR A 69 6.40 1.43 -9.46
CA THR A 69 6.47 1.95 -10.84
C THR A 69 6.70 0.85 -11.91
N LYS A 70 6.82 -0.41 -11.50
CA LYS A 70 6.88 -1.58 -12.39
C LYS A 70 5.56 -2.36 -12.42
N ARG A 71 4.48 -1.74 -11.95
CA ARG A 71 3.13 -2.29 -12.03
C ARG A 71 2.30 -1.47 -13.02
N PRO A 72 1.37 -2.11 -13.77
CA PRO A 72 0.44 -1.40 -14.64
C PRO A 72 -0.28 -0.27 -13.91
N PHE A 73 -0.50 0.83 -14.60
CA PHE A 73 -1.20 2.04 -14.13
C PHE A 73 -0.45 2.87 -13.07
N THR A 74 0.81 2.54 -12.76
CA THR A 74 1.67 3.34 -11.86
C THR A 74 3.09 3.54 -12.40
N GLU A 75 3.27 3.36 -13.73
CA GLU A 75 4.56 3.43 -14.41
C GLU A 75 5.05 4.88 -14.61
N SER A 76 4.13 5.84 -14.66
CA SER A 76 4.46 7.25 -14.80
C SER A 76 3.81 8.11 -13.70
N SER A 77 4.32 9.32 -13.53
CA SER A 77 3.78 10.30 -12.58
C SER A 77 2.32 10.63 -12.87
N GLU A 78 1.93 10.76 -14.13
CA GLU A 78 0.58 11.05 -14.55
C GLU A 78 -0.39 9.92 -14.20
N GLN A 79 0.04 8.66 -14.40
CA GLN A 79 -0.74 7.48 -14.04
C GLN A 79 -0.95 7.40 -12.53
N ILE A 80 0.11 7.63 -11.73
CA ILE A 80 0.02 7.67 -10.27
C ILE A 80 -1.00 8.72 -9.82
N VAL A 81 -0.93 9.94 -10.39
CA VAL A 81 -1.86 11.03 -10.10
C VAL A 81 -3.30 10.63 -10.43
N GLN A 82 -3.53 10.01 -11.60
CA GLN A 82 -4.86 9.56 -12.00
C GLN A 82 -5.43 8.49 -11.05
N VAL A 83 -4.61 7.53 -10.64
CA VAL A 83 -5.03 6.46 -9.72
C VAL A 83 -5.38 7.04 -8.35
N VAL A 84 -4.53 7.90 -7.80
CA VAL A 84 -4.78 8.54 -6.49
C VAL A 84 -6.07 9.36 -6.51
N ARG A 85 -6.25 10.22 -7.52
CA ARG A 85 -7.47 11.04 -7.66
C ARG A 85 -8.72 10.19 -7.78
N ARG A 86 -8.67 9.09 -8.55
CA ARG A 86 -9.78 8.15 -8.68
C ARG A 86 -10.14 7.48 -7.36
N ILE A 87 -9.12 7.07 -6.59
CA ILE A 87 -9.32 6.49 -5.25
C ILE A 87 -10.00 7.51 -4.34
N GLU A 88 -9.48 8.73 -4.27
CA GLU A 88 -10.04 9.79 -3.43
C GLU A 88 -11.48 10.15 -3.82
N GLU A 89 -11.74 10.30 -5.11
CA GLU A 89 -13.07 10.65 -5.64
C GLU A 89 -14.12 9.58 -5.31
N ARG A 90 -13.77 8.30 -5.54
CA ARG A 90 -14.70 7.19 -5.35
C ARG A 90 -14.90 6.76 -3.92
N SER A 91 -13.85 6.79 -3.10
CA SER A 91 -13.93 6.39 -1.68
C SER A 91 -14.36 7.53 -0.77
N GLY A 92 -14.16 8.79 -1.19
CA GLY A 92 -14.31 9.96 -0.34
C GLY A 92 -13.22 10.09 0.74
N ILE A 93 -12.11 9.32 0.63
CA ILE A 93 -11.00 9.31 1.59
C ILE A 93 -9.79 9.95 0.94
N LYS A 94 -9.08 10.79 1.70
CA LYS A 94 -7.86 11.44 1.25
C LYS A 94 -6.62 10.58 1.48
N VAL A 95 -5.75 10.51 0.46
CA VAL A 95 -4.42 9.95 0.59
C VAL A 95 -3.51 10.95 1.29
N ASN A 96 -2.89 10.54 2.39
CA ASN A 96 -2.02 11.41 3.18
C ASN A 96 -0.55 11.30 2.78
N TYR A 97 -0.12 10.11 2.32
CA TYR A 97 1.27 9.84 2.00
C TYR A 97 1.41 8.91 0.81
N LEU A 98 2.48 9.09 0.03
CA LEU A 98 2.96 8.10 -0.92
C LEU A 98 4.07 7.26 -0.28
N ILE A 99 4.14 5.99 -0.65
CA ILE A 99 5.25 5.09 -0.29
C ILE A 99 5.83 4.55 -1.59
N ASN A 100 7.13 4.73 -1.79
CA ASN A 100 7.83 4.04 -2.85
C ASN A 100 8.14 2.60 -2.45
N ASN A 101 7.47 1.64 -3.06
CA ASN A 101 7.71 0.20 -2.90
C ASN A 101 8.04 -0.44 -4.27
N THR A 102 8.77 0.30 -5.11
CA THR A 102 9.16 -0.20 -6.44
C THR A 102 10.12 -1.36 -6.30
N ASN A 103 9.69 -2.49 -6.83
CA ASN A 103 10.50 -3.70 -6.82
C ASN A 103 10.09 -4.71 -7.90
N LEU A 104 11.05 -5.52 -8.34
CA LEU A 104 10.90 -6.68 -9.22
C LEU A 104 11.35 -7.97 -8.53
N GLY A 105 11.16 -8.03 -7.22
CA GLY A 105 11.57 -9.20 -6.46
C GLY A 105 13.09 -9.33 -6.34
N SER A 106 13.66 -10.46 -6.81
CA SER A 106 15.11 -10.71 -6.83
C SER A 106 15.85 -9.86 -7.87
N GLU A 107 15.15 -9.34 -8.87
CA GLU A 107 15.71 -8.53 -9.96
C GLU A 107 15.73 -7.01 -9.62
N THR A 108 15.37 -6.66 -8.39
CA THR A 108 15.39 -5.27 -7.95
C THR A 108 16.83 -4.77 -7.84
N THR A 109 17.16 -3.71 -8.55
CA THR A 109 18.45 -3.01 -8.47
C THR A 109 18.29 -1.68 -7.75
N VAL A 110 19.42 -1.10 -7.35
CA VAL A 110 19.46 0.25 -6.76
C VAL A 110 18.99 1.28 -7.80
N ASP A 111 19.51 1.22 -9.02
CA ASP A 111 19.14 2.15 -10.11
C ASP A 111 17.63 2.15 -10.37
N LEU A 112 16.99 0.95 -10.33
CA LEU A 112 15.55 0.83 -10.49
C LEU A 112 14.77 1.57 -9.41
N ILE A 113 15.27 1.55 -8.17
CA ILE A 113 14.65 2.27 -7.05
C ILE A 113 14.88 3.78 -7.22
N GLU A 114 16.10 4.22 -7.55
CA GLU A 114 16.44 5.63 -7.77
C GLU A 114 15.63 6.24 -8.92
N ASP A 115 15.50 5.54 -10.04
CA ASP A 115 14.65 5.95 -11.16
C ASP A 115 13.18 6.11 -10.74
N SER A 116 12.70 5.20 -9.91
CA SER A 116 11.32 5.27 -9.41
C SER A 116 11.08 6.49 -8.51
N GLU A 117 12.09 6.92 -7.75
CA GLU A 117 11.98 8.11 -6.91
C GLU A 117 11.76 9.39 -7.73
N ILE A 118 12.33 9.46 -8.95
CA ILE A 118 12.11 10.58 -9.86
C ILE A 118 10.64 10.64 -10.29
N VAL A 119 10.08 9.49 -10.66
CA VAL A 119 8.66 9.37 -11.08
C VAL A 119 7.72 9.73 -9.95
N ILE A 120 7.96 9.17 -8.76
CA ILE A 120 7.08 9.35 -7.60
C ILE A 120 7.22 10.79 -7.05
N SER A 121 8.41 11.41 -7.11
CA SER A 121 8.60 12.81 -6.74
C SER A 121 7.73 13.75 -7.55
N LYS A 122 7.68 13.57 -8.88
CA LYS A 122 6.81 14.38 -9.75
C LYS A 122 5.33 14.19 -9.39
N ALA A 123 4.90 12.95 -9.14
CA ALA A 123 3.52 12.68 -8.70
C ALA A 123 3.21 13.34 -7.35
N SER A 124 4.15 13.27 -6.41
CA SER A 124 4.06 13.92 -5.09
C SER A 124 3.87 15.43 -5.21
N GLU A 125 4.64 16.09 -6.06
CA GLU A 125 4.53 17.54 -6.33
C GLU A 125 3.16 17.90 -6.93
N ILE A 126 2.69 17.16 -7.95
CA ILE A 126 1.40 17.42 -8.60
C ILE A 126 0.22 17.20 -7.64
N LEU A 127 0.30 16.18 -6.79
CA LEU A 127 -0.73 15.87 -5.82
C LEU A 127 -0.65 16.73 -4.55
N ASN A 128 0.49 17.35 -4.29
CA ASN A 128 0.82 17.97 -3.00
C ASN A 128 0.71 16.97 -1.83
N ILE A 129 1.16 15.73 -2.06
CA ILE A 129 1.14 14.62 -1.08
C ILE A 129 2.59 14.21 -0.81
N PRO A 130 3.07 14.25 0.44
CA PRO A 130 4.46 13.91 0.76
C PRO A 130 4.74 12.41 0.58
N ILE A 131 6.01 12.10 0.24
CA ILE A 131 6.53 10.74 0.23
C ILE A 131 7.01 10.41 1.66
N ALA A 132 6.41 9.38 2.26
CA ALA A 132 6.75 8.98 3.62
C ALA A 132 8.13 8.30 3.68
N PHE A 133 8.37 7.34 2.78
CA PHE A 133 9.63 6.60 2.70
C PHE A 133 9.73 5.76 1.41
N THR A 134 10.95 5.33 1.11
CA THR A 134 11.26 4.30 0.12
C THR A 134 11.49 2.97 0.82
N VAL A 135 10.79 1.92 0.39
CA VAL A 135 10.92 0.55 0.92
C VAL A 135 11.98 -0.20 0.13
N THR A 136 12.87 -0.88 0.82
CA THR A 136 13.86 -1.75 0.17
C THR A 136 14.16 -2.98 1.01
N ALA A 137 14.41 -4.10 0.32
CA ALA A 137 15.02 -5.29 0.90
C ALA A 137 16.53 -5.36 0.63
N GLN A 138 17.07 -4.43 -0.15
CA GLN A 138 18.50 -4.31 -0.42
C GLN A 138 19.21 -3.75 0.81
N THR A 139 20.36 -4.32 1.16
CA THR A 139 21.09 -3.96 2.38
C THR A 139 22.10 -2.86 2.17
N ASP A 140 22.60 -2.67 0.96
CA ASP A 140 23.76 -1.84 0.70
C ASP A 140 23.51 -0.77 -0.37
N THR A 141 24.19 0.34 -0.24
CA THR A 141 24.42 1.41 -1.23
C THR A 141 23.25 2.25 -1.75
N LEU A 142 22.00 2.02 -1.36
CA LEU A 142 20.91 2.90 -1.78
C LEU A 142 21.08 4.30 -1.16
N ILE A 143 21.28 5.31 -2.01
CA ILE A 143 21.23 6.73 -1.64
C ILE A 143 19.89 7.29 -2.02
N SER A 144 18.95 7.23 -1.10
CA SER A 144 17.60 7.74 -1.30
C SER A 144 17.50 9.21 -0.89
N LYS A 145 16.70 9.99 -1.63
CA LYS A 145 16.27 11.34 -1.24
C LYS A 145 15.25 11.31 -0.09
N PHE A 146 14.66 10.16 0.17
CA PHE A 146 13.62 9.94 1.17
C PHE A 146 14.11 9.05 2.29
N ASN A 147 13.36 9.02 3.38
CA ASN A 147 13.61 8.06 4.45
C ASN A 147 13.57 6.63 3.90
N ILE A 148 14.52 5.80 4.28
CA ILE A 148 14.57 4.40 3.84
C ILE A 148 13.92 3.52 4.91
N PHE A 149 12.94 2.72 4.48
CA PHE A 149 12.34 1.67 5.29
C PHE A 149 12.84 0.30 4.82
N ARG A 150 13.72 -0.31 5.61
CA ARG A 150 14.30 -1.62 5.27
C ARG A 150 13.38 -2.74 5.72
N ILE A 151 13.06 -3.65 4.81
CA ILE A 151 12.23 -4.82 5.09
C ILE A 151 13.04 -6.12 4.92
N LYS A 152 12.62 -7.14 5.66
CA LYS A 152 13.07 -8.52 5.45
C LYS A 152 11.93 -9.30 4.81
N ARG A 153 12.24 -10.00 3.73
CA ARG A 153 11.26 -10.88 3.07
C ARG A 153 11.12 -12.19 3.84
N PHE A 154 9.90 -12.55 4.16
CA PHE A 154 9.56 -13.81 4.83
C PHE A 154 8.84 -14.79 3.90
N LEU A 155 8.31 -14.33 2.76
CA LEU A 155 7.66 -15.19 1.79
C LEU A 155 8.70 -16.04 1.08
N LYS A 156 8.58 -17.37 1.17
CA LYS A 156 9.38 -18.31 0.39
C LYS A 156 8.99 -18.20 -1.09
N LYS A 157 9.97 -18.37 -1.99
CA LYS A 157 9.69 -18.52 -3.42
C LYS A 157 8.80 -19.75 -3.61
N ARG A 158 7.84 -19.67 -4.52
CA ARG A 158 6.93 -20.78 -4.86
C ARG A 158 7.67 -22.04 -5.32
N GLU A 159 8.93 -21.90 -5.77
CA GLU A 159 9.83 -22.98 -6.21
C GLU A 159 10.41 -23.80 -5.06
N GLU A 160 10.34 -23.32 -3.80
CA GLU A 160 10.83 -24.07 -2.63
C GLU A 160 9.74 -24.91 -1.95
N LEU A 161 8.54 -24.97 -2.55
CA LEU A 161 7.36 -25.72 -2.07
C LEU A 161 7.02 -26.94 -2.93
N SER A 162 7.90 -27.31 -3.89
CA SER A 162 7.77 -28.52 -4.73
C SER A 162 8.64 -29.67 -4.21
#